data_84570c76b1003327e6a330101fa7d4f1
#
_entry.id   84570c76b1003327e6a330101fa7d4f1
#
_cell.length_a   1.000
_cell.length_b   1.000
_cell.length_c   1.000
_cell.angle_alpha   90.00
_cell.angle_beta   90.00
_cell.angle_gamma   90.00
#
_symmetry.space_group_name_H-M   'P 1'
#
loop_
_entity.id
_entity.type
_entity.pdbx_description
1 polymer ?
#
loop_
_entity_poly.entity_id
_entity_poly.type
_entity_poly.pdbx_seq_one_letter_code
_entity_poly.pdbx_strand_id
1 'polypeptide(L)'
;LNLRKLTIPAILLALTLASCGTARRAGKDLFIAVATPLNMIYGGGTDAVATADGVRSGLEGGVPTQVLATIPAFFYHAVKHGILGVVHAVDFVLFPVYGVAELHPYGPEVEPLDYYTGTWFDTDGDDSGVDADSGEKR
;
A
#
# COMPACT_ATOMS: atom_id res chain seq x y z
N LEU A 1 19.47 11.26 32.91
CA LEU A 1 18.09 11.18 32.41
C LEU A 1 17.82 9.72 32.02
N ASN A 2 16.93 9.04 32.77
CA ASN A 2 16.71 7.59 32.59
C ASN A 2 15.76 7.40 31.37
N LEU A 3 16.33 7.16 30.19
CA LEU A 3 15.59 6.99 28.93
C LEU A 3 14.39 6.02 29.07
N ARG A 4 14.58 4.92 29.83
CA ARG A 4 13.54 3.91 30.11
C ARG A 4 12.31 4.46 30.85
N LYS A 5 12.48 5.53 31.63
CA LYS A 5 11.34 6.16 32.36
C LYS A 5 10.55 7.13 31.48
N LEU A 6 11.13 7.59 30.37
CA LEU A 6 10.45 8.48 29.43
C LEU A 6 9.73 7.71 28.30
N THR A 7 10.17 6.50 27.98
CA THR A 7 9.60 5.73 26.85
C THR A 7 8.15 5.29 27.10
N ILE A 8 7.81 4.85 28.32
CA ILE A 8 6.44 4.40 28.63
C ILE A 8 5.42 5.54 28.53
N PRO A 9 5.62 6.71 29.19
CA PRO A 9 4.67 7.81 29.07
C PRO A 9 4.65 8.40 27.65
N ALA A 10 5.74 8.39 26.90
CA ALA A 10 5.77 8.83 25.52
C ALA A 10 4.96 7.90 24.61
N ILE A 11 5.05 6.58 24.80
CA ILE A 11 4.24 5.60 24.06
C ILE A 11 2.77 5.73 24.43
N LEU A 12 2.43 5.87 25.72
CA LEU A 12 1.06 6.09 26.15
C LEU A 12 0.47 7.41 25.61
N LEU A 13 1.27 8.47 25.60
CA LEU A 13 0.88 9.74 25.01
C LEU A 13 0.67 9.62 23.50
N ALA A 14 1.54 8.93 22.78
CA ALA A 14 1.39 8.68 21.35
C ALA A 14 0.12 7.86 21.05
N LEU A 15 -0.19 6.85 21.87
CA LEU A 15 -1.40 6.03 21.72
C LEU A 15 -2.69 6.81 22.05
N THR A 16 -2.64 7.74 23.01
CA THR A 16 -3.80 8.60 23.34
C THR A 16 -4.00 9.73 22.35
N LEU A 17 -2.95 10.14 21.65
CA LEU A 17 -2.99 11.16 20.61
C LEU A 17 -3.38 10.57 19.23
N ALA A 18 -3.34 9.26 19.07
CA ALA A 18 -3.77 8.63 17.84
C ALA A 18 -5.30 8.61 17.79
N SER A 19 -5.88 9.47 16.98
CA SER A 19 -7.28 9.32 16.57
C SER A 19 -7.45 8.04 15.73
N CYS A 20 -8.68 7.61 15.49
CA CYS A 20 -8.94 6.40 14.73
C CYS A 20 -8.31 6.44 13.31
N GLY A 21 -8.31 7.60 12.64
CA GLY A 21 -7.72 7.78 11.32
C GLY A 21 -6.19 7.64 11.34
N THR A 22 -5.53 8.35 12.26
CA THR A 22 -4.07 8.25 12.44
C THR A 22 -3.63 6.83 12.77
N ALA A 23 -4.33 6.14 13.68
CA ALA A 23 -3.98 4.78 14.06
C ALA A 23 -4.15 3.80 12.88
N ARG A 24 -5.23 3.95 12.09
CA ARG A 24 -5.49 3.15 10.89
C ARG A 24 -4.40 3.38 9.85
N ARG A 25 -4.04 4.63 9.56
CA ARG A 25 -2.98 4.98 8.61
C ARG A 25 -1.63 4.42 9.05
N ALA A 26 -1.19 4.70 10.26
CA ALA A 26 0.07 4.19 10.79
C ALA A 26 0.13 2.65 10.83
N GLY A 27 -0.99 1.99 11.15
CA GLY A 27 -1.10 0.53 11.11
C GLY A 27 -0.95 -0.04 9.70
N LYS A 28 -1.60 0.58 8.70
CA LYS A 28 -1.46 0.21 7.29
C LYS A 28 -0.01 0.40 6.81
N ASP A 29 0.60 1.54 7.12
CA ASP A 29 1.97 1.85 6.72
C ASP A 29 2.99 0.87 7.31
N LEU A 30 2.87 0.59 8.62
CA LEU A 30 3.74 -0.39 9.27
C LEU A 30 3.59 -1.79 8.65
N PHE A 31 2.35 -2.21 8.40
CA PHE A 31 2.09 -3.51 7.80
C PHE A 31 2.70 -3.62 6.40
N ILE A 32 2.51 -2.60 5.55
CA ILE A 32 3.06 -2.57 4.21
C ILE A 32 4.59 -2.52 4.25
N ALA A 33 5.19 -1.69 5.12
CA ALA A 33 6.63 -1.60 5.26
C ALA A 33 7.26 -2.94 5.65
N VAL A 34 6.65 -3.66 6.60
CA VAL A 34 7.11 -4.99 7.03
C VAL A 34 6.90 -6.04 5.94
N ALA A 35 5.78 -5.98 5.21
CA ALA A 35 5.46 -6.92 4.14
C ALA A 35 6.23 -6.63 2.83
N THR A 36 6.94 -5.50 2.73
CA THR A 36 7.63 -5.09 1.50
C THR A 36 8.52 -6.17 0.87
N PRO A 37 9.38 -6.91 1.60
CA PRO A 37 10.19 -7.95 0.99
C PRO A 37 9.35 -9.06 0.32
N LEU A 38 8.22 -9.43 0.92
CA LEU A 38 7.29 -10.38 0.35
C LEU A 38 6.60 -9.79 -0.88
N ASN A 39 6.18 -8.52 -0.81
CA ASN A 39 5.54 -7.80 -1.90
C ASN A 39 6.47 -7.64 -3.11
N MET A 40 7.77 -7.42 -2.90
CA MET A 40 8.74 -7.34 -3.99
C MET A 40 8.83 -8.65 -4.77
N ILE A 41 8.78 -9.79 -4.09
CA ILE A 41 8.94 -11.10 -4.73
C ILE A 41 7.60 -11.60 -5.26
N TYR A 42 6.61 -11.71 -4.39
CA TYR A 42 5.31 -12.31 -4.73
C TYR A 42 4.45 -11.33 -5.54
N GLY A 43 4.28 -10.11 -5.04
CA GLY A 43 3.54 -9.06 -5.75
C GLY A 43 4.20 -8.68 -7.06
N GLY A 44 5.53 -8.50 -7.04
CA GLY A 44 6.31 -8.27 -8.26
C GLY A 44 6.15 -9.39 -9.29
N GLY A 45 6.05 -10.64 -8.85
CA GLY A 45 5.82 -11.79 -9.71
C GLY A 45 4.42 -11.80 -10.34
N THR A 46 3.38 -11.61 -9.54
CA THR A 46 1.98 -11.59 -10.02
C THR A 46 1.71 -10.45 -10.98
N ASP A 47 2.17 -9.24 -10.63
CA ASP A 47 2.00 -8.04 -11.47
C ASP A 47 2.82 -8.17 -12.77
N ALA A 48 3.99 -8.81 -12.73
CA ALA A 48 4.79 -9.08 -13.92
C ALA A 48 4.09 -10.03 -14.89
N VAL A 49 3.46 -11.08 -14.39
CA VAL A 49 2.71 -12.02 -15.24
C VAL A 49 1.52 -11.32 -15.89
N ALA A 50 0.78 -10.50 -15.13
CA ALA A 50 -0.34 -9.73 -15.67
C ALA A 50 0.13 -8.74 -16.76
N THR A 51 1.24 -8.03 -16.51
CA THR A 51 1.84 -7.11 -17.50
C THR A 51 2.30 -7.87 -18.76
N ALA A 52 2.96 -9.03 -18.59
CA ALA A 52 3.44 -9.83 -19.71
C ALA A 52 2.29 -10.42 -20.55
N ASP A 53 1.18 -10.77 -19.92
CA ASP A 53 -0.03 -11.22 -20.62
C ASP A 53 -0.65 -10.09 -21.45
N GLY A 54 -0.67 -8.87 -20.93
CA GLY A 54 -1.06 -7.67 -21.69
C GLY A 54 -0.16 -7.43 -22.90
N VAL A 55 1.17 -7.56 -22.75
CA VAL A 55 2.12 -7.43 -23.86
C VAL A 55 1.90 -8.53 -24.90
N ARG A 56 1.72 -9.79 -24.46
CA ARG A 56 1.41 -10.91 -25.36
C ARG A 56 0.17 -10.63 -26.19
N SER A 57 -0.88 -10.16 -25.55
CA SER A 57 -2.17 -9.88 -26.20
C SER A 57 -2.06 -8.70 -27.17
N GLY A 58 -1.39 -7.62 -26.77
CA GLY A 58 -1.21 -6.43 -27.60
C GLY A 58 -0.32 -6.63 -28.84
N LEU A 59 0.62 -7.59 -28.77
CA LEU A 59 1.50 -7.94 -29.90
C LEU A 59 1.00 -9.17 -30.69
N GLU A 60 -0.19 -9.69 -30.36
CA GLU A 60 -0.69 -10.97 -30.91
C GLU A 60 0.36 -12.10 -30.80
N GLY A 61 1.19 -12.03 -29.74
CA GLY A 61 2.33 -12.91 -29.52
C GLY A 61 1.93 -14.24 -28.89
N GLY A 62 2.82 -15.22 -28.99
CA GLY A 62 2.68 -16.52 -28.35
C GLY A 62 3.25 -16.56 -26.93
N VAL A 63 3.27 -17.77 -26.34
CA VAL A 63 3.88 -18.04 -25.03
C VAL A 63 5.34 -17.53 -24.92
N PRO A 64 6.21 -17.66 -25.95
CA PRO A 64 7.57 -17.12 -25.84
C PRO A 64 7.61 -15.60 -25.61
N THR A 65 6.70 -14.84 -26.22
CA THR A 65 6.58 -13.39 -26.02
C THR A 65 6.23 -13.06 -24.56
N GLN A 66 5.31 -13.81 -23.98
CA GLN A 66 4.93 -13.65 -22.57
C GLN A 66 6.12 -13.94 -21.64
N VAL A 67 6.83 -15.03 -21.84
CA VAL A 67 7.99 -15.40 -21.02
C VAL A 67 9.09 -14.33 -21.10
N LEU A 68 9.40 -13.84 -22.29
CA LEU A 68 10.41 -12.78 -22.47
C LEU A 68 9.98 -11.46 -21.83
N ALA A 69 8.70 -11.13 -21.88
CA ALA A 69 8.17 -9.90 -21.26
C ALA A 69 8.11 -10.00 -19.71
N THR A 70 7.93 -11.21 -19.16
CA THR A 70 7.83 -11.41 -17.70
C THR A 70 9.11 -11.00 -16.98
N ILE A 71 10.29 -11.26 -17.56
CA ILE A 71 11.58 -11.00 -16.89
C ILE A 71 11.75 -9.48 -16.60
N PRO A 72 11.73 -8.58 -17.59
CA PRO A 72 11.85 -7.15 -17.32
C PRO A 72 10.67 -6.60 -16.49
N ALA A 73 9.47 -7.12 -16.70
CA ALA A 73 8.30 -6.73 -15.92
C ALA A 73 8.48 -7.10 -14.44
N PHE A 74 9.04 -8.27 -14.12
CA PHE A 74 9.31 -8.65 -12.74
C PHE A 74 10.25 -7.65 -12.04
N PHE A 75 11.36 -7.29 -12.67
CA PHE A 75 12.28 -6.31 -12.07
C PHE A 75 11.62 -4.96 -11.90
N TYR A 76 10.84 -4.50 -12.86
CA TYR A 76 10.10 -3.25 -12.75
C TYR A 76 9.12 -3.27 -11.56
N HIS A 77 8.28 -4.30 -11.44
CA HIS A 77 7.30 -4.39 -10.36
C HIS A 77 7.95 -4.64 -9.00
N ALA A 78 9.01 -5.44 -8.92
CA ALA A 78 9.76 -5.64 -7.69
C ALA A 78 10.34 -4.32 -7.16
N VAL A 79 10.95 -3.51 -8.03
CA VAL A 79 11.46 -2.18 -7.67
C VAL A 79 10.31 -1.24 -7.29
N LYS A 80 9.19 -1.26 -8.03
CA LYS A 80 7.99 -0.47 -7.70
C LYS A 80 7.51 -0.78 -6.30
N HIS A 81 7.32 -2.07 -5.95
CA HIS A 81 6.91 -2.47 -4.60
C HIS A 81 7.92 -2.08 -3.53
N GLY A 82 9.22 -2.17 -3.83
CA GLY A 82 10.27 -1.71 -2.93
C GLY A 82 10.18 -0.20 -2.63
N ILE A 83 10.00 0.62 -3.66
CA ILE A 83 9.83 2.08 -3.51
C ILE A 83 8.57 2.40 -2.69
N LEU A 84 7.44 1.76 -3.00
CA LEU A 84 6.20 1.95 -2.24
C LEU A 84 6.37 1.56 -0.78
N GLY A 85 7.07 0.46 -0.49
CA GLY A 85 7.39 0.06 0.87
C GLY A 85 8.21 1.11 1.63
N VAL A 86 9.18 1.74 0.96
CA VAL A 86 9.95 2.85 1.54
C VAL A 86 9.05 4.06 1.81
N VAL A 87 8.15 4.41 0.89
CA VAL A 87 7.20 5.52 1.08
C VAL A 87 6.35 5.28 2.32
N HIS A 88 5.77 4.08 2.47
CA HIS A 88 4.99 3.73 3.65
C HIS A 88 5.83 3.69 4.94
N ALA A 89 7.09 3.26 4.89
CA ALA A 89 7.99 3.32 6.04
C ALA A 89 8.26 4.77 6.48
N VAL A 90 8.47 5.69 5.53
CA VAL A 90 8.64 7.12 5.82
C VAL A 90 7.35 7.72 6.38
N ASP A 91 6.20 7.39 5.79
CA ASP A 91 4.90 7.86 6.27
C ASP A 91 4.63 7.37 7.70
N PHE A 92 4.94 6.10 7.99
CA PHE A 92 4.88 5.57 9.36
C PHE A 92 5.73 6.37 10.35
N VAL A 93 6.94 6.78 9.97
CA VAL A 93 7.80 7.60 10.85
C VAL A 93 7.19 8.99 11.09
N LEU A 94 6.43 9.50 10.12
CA LEU A 94 5.77 10.81 10.21
C LEU A 94 4.42 10.79 10.96
N PHE A 95 3.97 9.63 11.45
CA PHE A 95 2.66 9.51 12.13
C PHE A 95 2.44 10.52 13.27
N PRO A 96 3.45 10.94 14.07
CA PRO A 96 3.19 11.92 15.11
C PRO A 96 2.80 13.30 14.55
N VAL A 97 3.27 13.63 13.35
CA VAL A 97 3.02 14.93 12.71
C VAL A 97 1.57 15.01 12.24
N TYR A 98 1.10 14.04 11.47
CA TYR A 98 -0.29 14.07 11.02
C TYR A 98 -1.27 13.71 12.13
N GLY A 99 -0.87 12.94 13.16
CA GLY A 99 -1.67 12.70 14.34
C GLY A 99 -1.98 13.98 15.13
N VAL A 100 -1.01 14.89 15.24
CA VAL A 100 -1.24 16.21 15.84
C VAL A 100 -2.17 17.06 14.96
N ALA A 101 -2.04 16.99 13.64
CA ALA A 101 -2.92 17.73 12.72
C ALA A 101 -4.37 17.25 12.82
N GLU A 102 -4.60 15.94 12.98
CA GLU A 102 -5.94 15.36 13.12
C GLU A 102 -6.62 15.74 14.46
N LEU A 103 -5.85 15.98 15.52
CA LEU A 103 -6.37 16.42 16.80
C LEU A 103 -6.89 17.87 16.79
N HIS A 104 -6.55 18.64 15.76
CA HIS A 104 -7.08 20.00 15.62
C HIS A 104 -8.59 19.95 15.37
N PRO A 105 -9.42 20.74 16.08
CA PRO A 105 -10.89 20.62 16.02
C PRO A 105 -11.50 20.84 14.64
N TYR A 106 -10.73 21.38 13.71
CA TYR A 106 -11.12 21.62 12.31
C TYR A 106 -10.12 20.99 11.34
N GLY A 107 -9.26 20.06 11.82
CA GLY A 107 -8.30 19.36 11.00
C GLY A 107 -8.99 18.41 10.03
N PRO A 108 -8.41 18.16 8.84
CA PRO A 108 -8.92 17.17 7.92
C PRO A 108 -8.78 15.78 8.51
N GLU A 109 -9.74 14.90 8.21
CA GLU A 109 -9.60 13.48 8.51
C GLU A 109 -8.37 12.92 7.79
N VAL A 110 -7.53 12.18 8.52
CA VAL A 110 -6.32 11.60 7.97
C VAL A 110 -6.64 10.25 7.34
N GLU A 111 -6.64 10.22 6.01
CA GLU A 111 -6.88 9.01 5.24
C GLU A 111 -5.58 8.19 5.05
N PRO A 112 -5.66 6.86 4.98
CA PRO A 112 -4.52 6.02 4.61
C PRO A 112 -4.01 6.34 3.20
N LEU A 113 -2.71 6.22 2.99
CA LEU A 113 -2.13 6.33 1.65
C LEU A 113 -2.63 5.18 0.77
N ASP A 114 -3.02 5.51 -0.45
CA ASP A 114 -3.63 4.58 -1.39
C ASP A 114 -2.77 4.36 -2.65
N TYR A 115 -1.52 3.91 -2.44
CA TYR A 115 -0.57 3.65 -3.52
C TYR A 115 -0.64 2.24 -4.10
N TYR A 116 -1.40 1.34 -3.46
CA TYR A 116 -1.53 -0.05 -3.88
C TYR A 116 -2.84 -0.35 -4.61
N THR A 117 -3.67 0.68 -4.87
CA THR A 117 -4.91 0.52 -5.64
C THR A 117 -4.66 -0.19 -6.97
N GLY A 118 -5.42 -1.23 -7.22
CA GLY A 118 -5.33 -2.03 -8.43
C GLY A 118 -4.11 -2.96 -8.52
N THR A 119 -3.35 -3.12 -7.43
CA THR A 119 -2.34 -4.16 -7.32
C THR A 119 -2.87 -5.38 -6.55
N TRP A 120 -2.16 -6.50 -6.57
CA TRP A 120 -2.55 -7.69 -5.81
C TRP A 120 -2.62 -7.44 -4.29
N PHE A 121 -1.96 -6.40 -3.81
CA PHE A 121 -1.88 -6.01 -2.40
C PHE A 121 -2.84 -4.85 -2.05
N ASP A 122 -3.86 -4.68 -2.86
CA ASP A 122 -4.92 -3.71 -2.58
C ASP A 122 -5.74 -4.18 -1.38
N THR A 123 -5.50 -3.58 -0.22
CA THR A 123 -6.19 -3.93 1.02
C THR A 123 -7.52 -3.20 1.19
N ASP A 124 -7.78 -2.20 0.36
CA ASP A 124 -8.98 -1.37 0.43
C ASP A 124 -10.01 -1.75 -0.65
N GLY A 125 -9.70 -2.74 -1.50
CA GLY A 125 -10.51 -3.13 -2.66
C GLY A 125 -11.85 -3.80 -2.34
N ASP A 126 -12.16 -4.09 -1.09
CA ASP A 126 -13.43 -4.74 -0.72
C ASP A 126 -14.60 -3.76 -0.53
N ASP A 127 -14.36 -2.44 -0.50
CA ASP A 127 -15.42 -1.45 -0.32
C ASP A 127 -15.88 -0.77 -1.63
N SER A 128 -15.16 -0.97 -2.75
CA SER A 128 -15.71 -0.62 -4.05
C SER A 128 -16.72 -1.70 -4.44
N GLY A 129 -17.94 -1.52 -3.94
CA GLY A 129 -19.09 -2.33 -4.35
C GLY A 129 -19.05 -2.53 -5.85
N VAL A 130 -18.99 -3.78 -6.23
CA VAL A 130 -19.36 -4.21 -7.57
C VAL A 130 -20.81 -3.77 -7.74
N ASP A 131 -21.00 -2.53 -8.15
CA ASP A 131 -22.20 -2.13 -8.83
C ASP A 131 -22.22 -2.97 -10.10
N ALA A 132 -22.70 -4.20 -9.92
CA ALA A 132 -23.18 -4.99 -11.02
C ALA A 132 -24.32 -4.17 -11.64
N ASP A 133 -23.95 -3.26 -12.53
CA ASP A 133 -24.86 -2.69 -13.50
C ASP A 133 -25.45 -3.86 -14.29
N SER A 134 -26.51 -4.41 -13.75
CA SER A 134 -27.43 -5.29 -14.46
C SER A 134 -28.08 -4.43 -15.54
N GLY A 135 -27.36 -4.24 -16.62
CA GLY A 135 -27.84 -3.67 -17.86
C GLY A 135 -29.03 -4.46 -18.37
N GLU A 136 -30.19 -4.19 -17.81
CA GLU A 136 -31.49 -4.56 -18.40
C GLU A 136 -31.69 -3.74 -19.67
N LYS A 137 -31.21 -4.29 -20.77
CA LYS A 137 -31.63 -3.84 -22.11
C LYS A 137 -33.01 -4.42 -22.42
N ARG A 138 -33.99 -3.57 -22.35
CA ARG A 138 -35.25 -3.74 -23.11
C ARG A 138 -35.08 -3.19 -24.51
#